data_a1c00efc52d97260fa62440815366674
#
_entry.id   a1c00efc52d97260fa62440815366674
#
_cell.length_a   1.000
_cell.length_b   1.000
_cell.length_c   1.000
_cell.angle_alpha   90.00
_cell.angle_beta   90.00
_cell.angle_gamma   90.00
#
_symmetry.space_group_name_H-M   'P 1'
#
loop_
_entity.id
_entity.type
_entity.pdbx_description
1 polymer ?
#
loop_
_entity_poly.entity_id
_entity_poly.type
_entity_poly.pdbx_seq_one_letter_code
_entity_poly.pdbx_strand_id
1 'polypeptide(L)'
;MNRRAAARPGRAVIALDLGGTKLAAAYFTGDGRPRAKRVVALRERQGPAVGALMGLEIRRLRRAIAGSGLSVEAIGAAVPGIAHADSGHVWAPNIRGWDDYPLRRELETAAGGTAASLAIDSDRAACVLGEAWRGAARGCRNVVFLAVGTGIGAGILADGRVLRGAHDSAGAAGWLALSRPFQTEYSACGDFEYHASGEGLARAATRLLSQTAGYRGPLNRRRALSAKDVFAAYEAGDVLAARVMRDAIEYWGAACANLVSLLNPEKIVVGGGVFGPAARFLDAIAAEARRWGQPVAMGQVTFEASRLGGDAALYGAAVLARQAKRAVGGR
;
A
#
# COMPACT_ATOMS: atom_id res chain seq x y z
N MET A 1 7.91 46.95 30.11
CA MET A 1 8.64 45.72 29.65
C MET A 1 7.65 44.83 28.90
N ASN A 2 7.67 44.91 27.57
CA ASN A 2 6.79 44.11 26.72
C ASN A 2 7.35 42.67 26.61
N ARG A 3 6.77 41.73 27.32
CA ARG A 3 7.04 40.28 27.07
C ARG A 3 6.48 39.97 25.69
N ARG A 4 7.35 39.94 24.66
CA ARG A 4 7.02 39.35 23.38
C ARG A 4 6.55 37.91 23.67
N ALA A 5 5.27 37.62 23.42
CA ALA A 5 4.76 36.25 23.45
C ALA A 5 5.64 35.41 22.52
N ALA A 6 6.35 34.42 23.07
CA ALA A 6 7.19 33.56 22.30
C ALA A 6 6.30 32.88 21.23
N ALA A 7 6.63 33.08 19.96
CA ALA A 7 5.89 32.47 18.86
C ALA A 7 5.85 30.95 19.10
N ARG A 8 4.64 30.35 19.08
CA ARG A 8 4.49 28.90 19.24
C ARG A 8 5.35 28.19 18.19
N PRO A 9 6.19 27.26 18.59
CA PRO A 9 7.02 26.52 17.63
C PRO A 9 6.15 25.92 16.53
N GLY A 10 6.62 26.01 15.29
CA GLY A 10 5.97 25.35 14.15
C GLY A 10 5.81 23.85 14.44
N ARG A 11 4.86 23.20 13.78
CA ARG A 11 4.45 21.83 14.09
C ARG A 11 4.83 20.86 12.97
N ALA A 12 5.26 19.67 13.34
CA ALA A 12 5.61 18.59 12.43
C ALA A 12 4.95 17.28 12.85
N VAL A 13 4.63 16.43 11.87
CA VAL A 13 4.19 15.06 12.10
C VAL A 13 5.26 14.10 11.63
N ILE A 14 5.46 12.99 12.36
CA ILE A 14 6.34 11.90 11.95
C ILE A 14 5.49 10.88 11.18
N ALA A 15 6.02 10.40 10.07
CA ALA A 15 5.44 9.35 9.26
C ALA A 15 6.40 8.19 9.10
N LEU A 16 5.88 6.99 9.30
CA LEU A 16 6.57 5.71 9.15
C LEU A 16 5.80 4.86 8.14
N ASP A 17 6.50 4.26 7.21
CA ASP A 17 5.97 3.29 6.25
C ASP A 17 6.81 2.02 6.35
N LEU A 18 6.25 1.01 7.00
CA LEU A 18 6.84 -0.30 7.16
C LEU A 18 6.34 -1.24 6.08
N GLY A 19 7.24 -1.69 5.22
CA GLY A 19 6.97 -2.79 4.29
C GLY A 19 7.65 -4.09 4.74
N GLY A 20 7.47 -5.17 4.00
CA GLY A 20 8.07 -6.47 4.34
C GLY A 20 9.60 -6.52 4.27
N THR A 21 10.27 -5.57 3.60
CA THR A 21 11.72 -5.57 3.37
C THR A 21 12.43 -4.30 3.82
N LYS A 22 11.70 -3.21 4.03
CA LYS A 22 12.25 -1.88 4.35
C LYS A 22 11.29 -1.07 5.20
N LEU A 23 11.84 -0.13 5.94
CA LEU A 23 11.14 0.93 6.65
C LEU A 23 11.51 2.29 6.02
N ALA A 24 10.52 3.05 5.54
CA ALA A 24 10.70 4.45 5.19
C ALA A 24 10.21 5.34 6.35
N ALA A 25 10.95 6.40 6.66
CA ALA A 25 10.62 7.32 7.74
C ALA A 25 10.94 8.75 7.33
N ALA A 26 10.03 9.69 7.64
CA ALA A 26 10.20 11.12 7.39
C ALA A 26 9.38 11.94 8.38
N TYR A 27 9.63 13.24 8.46
CA TYR A 27 8.66 14.15 9.06
C TYR A 27 8.08 15.11 8.01
N PHE A 28 6.87 15.61 8.27
CA PHE A 28 6.16 16.51 7.39
C PHE A 28 5.74 17.76 8.15
N THR A 29 5.84 18.90 7.49
CA THR A 29 5.31 20.20 7.96
C THR A 29 4.04 20.58 7.20
N GLY A 30 3.52 21.77 7.38
CA GLY A 30 2.29 22.25 6.73
C GLY A 30 2.36 22.26 5.20
N ASP A 31 3.54 22.39 4.61
CA ASP A 31 3.75 22.35 3.15
C ASP A 31 3.55 20.97 2.52
N GLY A 32 3.52 19.91 3.34
CA GLY A 32 3.30 18.53 2.91
C GLY A 32 4.48 17.90 2.17
N ARG A 33 5.68 18.44 2.32
CA ARG A 33 6.92 17.85 1.78
C ARG A 33 7.62 16.99 2.84
N PRO A 34 8.12 15.80 2.49
CA PRO A 34 8.89 14.98 3.41
C PRO A 34 10.24 15.60 3.67
N ARG A 35 10.65 15.61 4.95
CA ARG A 35 11.94 16.11 5.41
C ARG A 35 12.68 15.03 6.20
N ALA A 36 14.00 15.04 6.16
CA ALA A 36 14.86 14.04 6.78
C ALA A 36 14.47 12.59 6.43
N LYS A 37 13.96 12.38 5.22
CA LYS A 37 13.53 11.08 4.75
C LYS A 37 14.69 10.09 4.73
N ARG A 38 14.46 8.89 5.26
CA ARG A 38 15.39 7.77 5.23
C ARG A 38 14.64 6.49 4.92
N VAL A 39 15.28 5.60 4.16
CA VAL A 39 14.81 4.24 3.91
C VAL A 39 15.85 3.28 4.48
N VAL A 40 15.42 2.38 5.35
CA VAL A 40 16.27 1.41 6.04
C VAL A 40 15.79 0.01 5.67
N ALA A 41 16.69 -0.83 5.13
CA ALA A 41 16.38 -2.23 4.87
C ALA A 41 16.18 -3.00 6.19
N LEU A 42 15.16 -3.84 6.24
CA LEU A 42 14.93 -4.71 7.41
C LEU A 42 16.01 -5.78 7.52
N ARG A 43 16.58 -6.26 6.41
CA ARG A 43 17.55 -7.36 6.37
C ARG A 43 16.98 -8.58 7.11
N GLU A 44 17.69 -9.11 8.08
CA GLU A 44 17.29 -10.28 8.89
C GLU A 44 16.45 -9.91 10.12
N ARG A 45 16.08 -8.64 10.29
CA ARG A 45 15.27 -8.20 11.43
C ARG A 45 13.88 -8.79 11.38
N GLN A 46 13.45 -9.33 12.50
CA GLN A 46 12.12 -9.92 12.71
C GLN A 46 11.62 -9.61 14.10
N GLY A 47 10.34 -9.84 14.37
CA GLY A 47 9.74 -9.67 15.68
C GLY A 47 10.04 -8.30 16.31
N PRO A 48 10.47 -8.26 17.58
CA PRO A 48 10.76 -7.01 18.31
C PRO A 48 11.86 -6.15 17.68
N ALA A 49 12.79 -6.74 16.92
CA ALA A 49 13.85 -5.98 16.27
C ALA A 49 13.33 -5.03 15.17
N VAL A 50 12.17 -5.33 14.56
CA VAL A 50 11.51 -4.44 13.60
C VAL A 50 10.85 -3.27 14.31
N GLY A 51 10.11 -3.51 15.39
CA GLY A 51 9.53 -2.45 16.21
C GLY A 51 10.59 -1.54 16.81
N ALA A 52 11.68 -2.10 17.34
CA ALA A 52 12.82 -1.35 17.85
C ALA A 52 13.45 -0.45 16.77
N LEU A 53 13.54 -0.90 15.51
CA LEU A 53 13.99 -0.08 14.38
C LEU A 53 13.03 1.10 14.15
N MET A 54 11.70 0.88 14.17
CA MET A 54 10.73 1.97 14.06
C MET A 54 10.91 2.98 15.20
N GLY A 55 11.11 2.53 16.42
CA GLY A 55 11.40 3.37 17.58
C GLY A 55 12.70 4.19 17.42
N LEU A 56 13.75 3.60 16.85
CA LEU A 56 15.00 4.31 16.54
C LEU A 56 14.76 5.46 15.54
N GLU A 57 13.99 5.22 14.49
CA GLU A 57 13.66 6.24 13.48
C GLU A 57 12.78 7.36 14.08
N ILE A 58 11.83 7.04 14.96
CA ILE A 58 11.07 8.05 15.70
C ILE A 58 12.02 8.95 16.50
N ARG A 59 12.93 8.37 17.31
CA ARG A 59 13.91 9.15 18.10
C ARG A 59 14.82 10.00 17.23
N ARG A 60 15.27 9.49 16.09
CA ARG A 60 16.07 10.24 15.11
C ARG A 60 15.31 11.44 14.57
N LEU A 61 14.06 11.24 14.14
CA LEU A 61 13.22 12.30 13.57
C LEU A 61 12.85 13.34 14.62
N ARG A 62 12.57 12.94 15.87
CA ARG A 62 12.32 13.89 16.97
C ARG A 62 13.50 14.84 17.20
N ARG A 63 14.74 14.32 17.16
CA ARG A 63 15.95 15.16 17.26
C ARG A 63 16.07 16.13 16.08
N ALA A 64 15.81 15.67 14.86
CA ALA A 64 15.84 16.52 13.67
C ALA A 64 14.77 17.62 13.71
N ILE A 65 13.56 17.30 14.19
CA ILE A 65 12.46 18.26 14.36
C ILE A 65 12.83 19.30 15.41
N ALA A 66 13.34 18.90 16.57
CA ALA A 66 13.78 19.81 17.64
C ALA A 66 14.91 20.72 17.17
N GLY A 67 15.90 20.19 16.45
CA GLY A 67 16.99 20.98 15.85
C GLY A 67 16.53 22.00 14.80
N SER A 68 15.32 21.85 14.28
CA SER A 68 14.69 22.82 13.36
C SER A 68 13.76 23.82 14.06
N GLY A 69 13.75 23.87 15.39
CA GLY A 69 12.87 24.76 16.18
C GLY A 69 11.37 24.36 16.09
N LEU A 70 11.07 23.12 15.70
CA LEU A 70 9.72 22.59 15.56
C LEU A 70 9.37 21.64 16.72
N SER A 71 8.08 21.41 16.93
CA SER A 71 7.58 20.40 17.87
C SER A 71 6.89 19.23 17.14
N VAL A 72 7.00 18.02 17.70
CA VAL A 72 6.25 16.85 17.20
C VAL A 72 4.82 16.96 17.68
N GLU A 73 3.89 16.91 16.72
CA GLU A 73 2.46 17.01 16.99
C GLU A 73 1.79 15.61 17.06
N ALA A 74 2.15 14.73 16.14
CA ALA A 74 1.62 13.38 16.05
C ALA A 74 2.56 12.46 15.27
N ILE A 75 2.31 11.16 15.41
CA ILE A 75 3.04 10.08 14.72
C ILE A 75 2.02 9.23 13.98
N GLY A 76 2.29 8.93 12.72
CA GLY A 76 1.52 7.98 11.92
C GLY A 76 2.40 6.84 11.42
N ALA A 77 1.90 5.63 11.49
CA ALA A 77 2.57 4.45 10.99
C ALA A 77 1.67 3.66 10.04
N ALA A 78 2.17 3.42 8.84
CA ALA A 78 1.62 2.46 7.90
C ALA A 78 2.35 1.13 8.10
N VAL A 79 1.61 0.03 8.16
CA VAL A 79 2.15 -1.31 8.40
C VAL A 79 1.55 -2.32 7.43
N PRO A 80 2.28 -3.40 7.06
CA PRO A 80 1.69 -4.47 6.26
C PRO A 80 0.67 -5.26 7.10
N GLY A 81 -0.29 -5.89 6.44
CA GLY A 81 -1.29 -6.74 7.09
C GLY A 81 -2.45 -5.97 7.72
N ILE A 82 -2.82 -6.31 8.94
CA ILE A 82 -3.97 -5.76 9.67
C ILE A 82 -3.48 -5.03 10.91
N ALA A 83 -3.84 -3.76 11.04
CA ALA A 83 -3.64 -2.97 12.26
C ALA A 83 -4.99 -2.87 12.98
N HIS A 84 -5.11 -3.52 14.14
CA HIS A 84 -6.32 -3.50 14.94
C HIS A 84 -6.48 -2.14 15.63
N ALA A 85 -7.52 -1.40 15.24
CA ALA A 85 -7.73 -0.01 15.67
C ALA A 85 -7.87 0.10 17.20
N ASP A 86 -8.60 -0.83 17.82
CA ASP A 86 -8.92 -0.82 19.24
C ASP A 86 -7.71 -1.18 20.11
N SER A 87 -7.04 -2.29 19.82
CA SER A 87 -5.90 -2.78 20.62
C SER A 87 -4.57 -2.10 20.23
N GLY A 88 -4.44 -1.65 18.99
CA GLY A 88 -3.18 -1.19 18.41
C GLY A 88 -2.17 -2.30 18.17
N HIS A 89 -2.62 -3.56 18.21
CA HIS A 89 -1.84 -4.72 17.80
C HIS A 89 -1.83 -4.85 16.28
N VAL A 90 -0.83 -5.54 15.76
CA VAL A 90 -0.65 -5.74 14.32
C VAL A 90 -0.45 -7.21 14.00
N TRP A 91 -1.24 -7.69 13.04
CA TRP A 91 -1.02 -8.96 12.37
C TRP A 91 -0.34 -8.70 11.02
N ALA A 92 0.90 -9.16 10.86
CA ALA A 92 1.67 -8.98 9.63
C ALA A 92 2.42 -10.28 9.27
N PRO A 93 1.85 -11.17 8.47
CA PRO A 93 2.40 -12.52 8.22
C PRO A 93 3.76 -12.52 7.51
N ASN A 94 4.11 -11.42 6.84
CA ASN A 94 5.42 -11.22 6.20
C ASN A 94 6.51 -10.72 7.15
N ILE A 95 6.18 -10.51 8.44
CA ILE A 95 7.14 -10.20 9.51
C ILE A 95 7.01 -11.28 10.58
N ARG A 96 7.96 -12.19 10.63
CA ARG A 96 7.93 -13.29 11.60
C ARG A 96 7.83 -12.77 13.04
N GLY A 97 6.87 -13.30 13.81
CA GLY A 97 6.58 -12.89 15.18
C GLY A 97 5.66 -11.68 15.29
N TRP A 98 4.96 -11.32 14.19
CA TRP A 98 3.93 -10.29 14.17
C TRP A 98 2.54 -10.90 13.92
N ASP A 99 2.22 -11.97 14.65
CA ASP A 99 0.88 -12.60 14.60
C ASP A 99 -0.14 -11.83 15.45
N ASP A 100 0.32 -11.17 16.52
CA ASP A 100 -0.46 -10.26 17.38
C ASP A 100 0.51 -9.31 18.10
N TYR A 101 1.22 -8.51 17.33
CA TYR A 101 2.33 -7.71 17.84
C TYR A 101 1.86 -6.39 18.47
N PRO A 102 2.23 -6.04 19.72
CA PRO A 102 1.75 -4.86 20.46
C PRO A 102 2.46 -3.57 20.01
N LEU A 103 2.38 -3.24 18.73
CA LEU A 103 3.14 -2.16 18.10
C LEU A 103 2.85 -0.78 18.73
N ARG A 104 1.59 -0.49 19.05
CA ARG A 104 1.19 0.79 19.65
C ARG A 104 2.02 1.09 20.90
N ARG A 105 2.09 0.14 21.85
CA ARG A 105 2.82 0.29 23.11
C ARG A 105 4.30 0.58 22.89
N GLU A 106 4.89 -0.07 21.89
CA GLU A 106 6.30 0.11 21.57
C GLU A 106 6.59 1.50 20.98
N LEU A 107 5.75 1.94 20.04
CA LEU A 107 5.90 3.27 19.43
C LEU A 107 5.60 4.40 20.42
N GLU A 108 4.63 4.24 21.33
CA GLU A 108 4.37 5.20 22.43
C GLU A 108 5.56 5.31 23.37
N THR A 109 6.17 4.20 23.73
CA THR A 109 7.42 4.18 24.52
C THR A 109 8.55 4.91 23.81
N ALA A 110 8.73 4.65 22.52
CA ALA A 110 9.76 5.30 21.69
C ALA A 110 9.48 6.81 21.52
N ALA A 111 8.22 7.21 21.53
CA ALA A 111 7.79 8.60 21.53
C ALA A 111 8.07 9.32 22.86
N GLY A 112 8.51 8.61 23.90
CA GLY A 112 8.89 9.17 25.20
C GLY A 112 7.70 9.60 26.06
N GLY A 113 6.55 8.90 25.96
CA GLY A 113 5.35 9.20 26.75
C GLY A 113 4.79 10.61 26.55
N THR A 114 5.25 11.32 25.51
CA THR A 114 4.80 12.69 25.21
C THR A 114 3.39 12.63 24.61
N ALA A 115 2.64 13.73 24.79
CA ALA A 115 1.28 13.92 24.29
C ALA A 115 1.13 13.91 22.75
N ALA A 116 2.07 13.34 22.01
CA ALA A 116 1.94 13.15 20.57
C ALA A 116 0.94 12.04 20.28
N SER A 117 -0.14 12.39 19.60
CA SER A 117 -1.13 11.40 19.16
C SER A 117 -0.49 10.39 18.21
N LEU A 118 -0.81 9.10 18.36
CA LEU A 118 -0.32 8.01 17.52
C LEU A 118 -1.47 7.38 16.74
N ALA A 119 -1.30 7.23 15.43
CA ALA A 119 -2.17 6.43 14.59
C ALA A 119 -1.38 5.33 13.86
N ILE A 120 -1.92 4.14 13.84
CA ILE A 120 -1.40 2.99 13.09
C ILE A 120 -2.52 2.48 12.19
N ASP A 121 -2.21 2.23 10.91
CA ASP A 121 -3.16 1.64 9.97
C ASP A 121 -2.42 0.79 8.93
N SER A 122 -3.16 0.02 8.14
CA SER A 122 -2.59 -0.77 7.06
C SER A 122 -1.91 0.11 6.00
N ASP A 123 -0.88 -0.42 5.36
CA ASP A 123 -0.19 0.21 4.24
C ASP A 123 -1.16 0.56 3.08
N ARG A 124 -2.18 -0.26 2.85
CA ARG A 124 -3.24 -0.04 1.85
C ARG A 124 -4.09 1.19 2.18
N ALA A 125 -4.53 1.29 3.44
CA ALA A 125 -5.25 2.47 3.93
C ALA A 125 -4.39 3.73 3.83
N ALA A 126 -3.12 3.62 4.18
CA ALA A 126 -2.18 4.73 4.04
C ALA A 126 -1.98 5.11 2.57
N CYS A 127 -1.82 4.17 1.64
CA CYS A 127 -1.67 4.48 0.22
C CYS A 127 -2.85 5.31 -0.32
N VAL A 128 -4.09 4.89 -0.07
CA VAL A 128 -5.25 5.65 -0.56
C VAL A 128 -5.33 7.04 0.07
N LEU A 129 -5.00 7.20 1.35
CA LEU A 129 -4.92 8.50 2.01
C LEU A 129 -3.85 9.40 1.42
N GLY A 130 -2.69 8.84 1.11
CA GLY A 130 -1.58 9.56 0.47
C GLY A 130 -1.98 10.09 -0.91
N GLU A 131 -2.55 9.23 -1.74
CA GLU A 131 -3.01 9.59 -3.08
C GLU A 131 -4.15 10.60 -3.06
N ALA A 132 -5.07 10.51 -2.10
CA ALA A 132 -6.14 11.50 -1.92
C ALA A 132 -5.61 12.84 -1.42
N TRP A 133 -4.49 12.85 -0.67
CA TRP A 133 -3.91 14.10 -0.18
C TRP A 133 -3.01 14.79 -1.20
N ARG A 134 -2.09 14.07 -1.85
CA ARG A 134 -1.03 14.66 -2.70
C ARG A 134 -0.81 13.95 -4.03
N GLY A 135 -1.57 12.89 -4.32
CA GLY A 135 -1.38 12.05 -5.49
C GLY A 135 -2.49 12.14 -6.53
N ALA A 136 -2.75 11.02 -7.18
CA ALA A 136 -3.67 10.87 -8.30
C ALA A 136 -5.15 11.07 -7.91
N ALA A 137 -5.51 10.82 -6.64
CA ALA A 137 -6.88 10.95 -6.14
C ALA A 137 -7.14 12.25 -5.38
N ARG A 138 -6.32 13.27 -5.60
CA ARG A 138 -6.48 14.55 -4.90
C ARG A 138 -7.86 15.15 -5.15
N GLY A 139 -8.58 15.43 -4.04
CA GLY A 139 -9.92 16.01 -4.05
C GLY A 139 -11.05 14.99 -4.13
N CYS A 140 -10.78 13.73 -4.42
CA CYS A 140 -11.78 12.66 -4.43
C CYS A 140 -12.11 12.21 -3.00
N ARG A 141 -13.36 11.79 -2.80
CA ARG A 141 -13.88 11.26 -1.54
C ARG A 141 -14.13 9.75 -1.58
N ASN A 142 -14.38 9.21 -2.78
CA ASN A 142 -14.66 7.80 -3.02
C ASN A 142 -13.61 7.24 -3.97
N VAL A 143 -12.65 6.50 -3.42
CA VAL A 143 -11.44 6.07 -4.14
C VAL A 143 -11.09 4.65 -3.77
N VAL A 144 -10.68 3.87 -4.74
CA VAL A 144 -10.00 2.59 -4.51
C VAL A 144 -8.55 2.73 -4.96
N PHE A 145 -7.62 2.48 -4.05
CA PHE A 145 -6.21 2.27 -4.37
C PHE A 145 -5.95 0.77 -4.46
N LEU A 146 -5.78 0.25 -5.66
CA LEU A 146 -5.46 -1.16 -5.89
C LEU A 146 -3.94 -1.34 -5.90
N ALA A 147 -3.41 -1.96 -4.85
CA ALA A 147 -2.00 -2.28 -4.71
C ALA A 147 -1.70 -3.66 -5.28
N VAL A 148 -0.88 -3.74 -6.32
CA VAL A 148 -0.39 -5.00 -6.89
C VAL A 148 1.14 -5.02 -6.78
N GLY A 149 1.62 -5.86 -5.89
CA GLY A 149 3.03 -6.08 -5.60
C GLY A 149 3.33 -7.58 -5.55
N THR A 150 4.04 -8.04 -4.52
CA THR A 150 4.19 -9.46 -4.20
C THR A 150 2.81 -10.11 -4.06
N GLY A 151 1.92 -9.46 -3.27
CA GLY A 151 0.51 -9.80 -3.17
C GLY A 151 -0.40 -8.70 -3.74
N ILE A 152 -1.71 -8.82 -3.48
CA ILE A 152 -2.74 -7.88 -3.91
C ILE A 152 -3.60 -7.42 -2.73
N GLY A 153 -3.83 -6.11 -2.64
CA GLY A 153 -4.73 -5.52 -1.67
C GLY A 153 -5.31 -4.21 -2.16
N ALA A 154 -6.34 -3.71 -1.49
CA ALA A 154 -6.94 -2.42 -1.79
C ALA A 154 -7.07 -1.53 -0.56
N GLY A 155 -6.74 -0.26 -0.71
CA GLY A 155 -7.15 0.80 0.22
C GLY A 155 -8.41 1.46 -0.32
N ILE A 156 -9.41 1.67 0.54
CA ILE A 156 -10.71 2.16 0.10
C ILE A 156 -11.07 3.42 0.90
N LEU A 157 -11.38 4.50 0.19
CA LEU A 157 -12.07 5.65 0.76
C LEU A 157 -13.54 5.59 0.36
N ALA A 158 -14.42 5.70 1.34
CA ALA A 158 -15.83 5.91 1.19
C ALA A 158 -16.22 7.19 1.94
N ASP A 159 -16.81 8.17 1.23
CA ASP A 159 -17.13 9.51 1.76
C ASP A 159 -15.95 10.21 2.47
N GLY A 160 -14.74 10.02 1.96
CA GLY A 160 -13.53 10.62 2.49
C GLY A 160 -12.98 9.96 3.75
N ARG A 161 -13.53 8.80 4.14
CA ARG A 161 -13.09 7.98 5.28
C ARG A 161 -12.55 6.65 4.81
N VAL A 162 -11.50 6.17 5.46
CA VAL A 162 -10.99 4.82 5.20
C VAL A 162 -12.04 3.79 5.61
N LEU A 163 -12.42 2.92 4.67
CA LEU A 163 -13.26 1.75 4.94
C LEU A 163 -12.37 0.65 5.54
N ARG A 164 -12.56 0.34 6.82
CA ARG A 164 -11.80 -0.71 7.52
C ARG A 164 -12.59 -2.01 7.66
N GLY A 165 -13.93 -1.92 7.61
CA GLY A 165 -14.82 -3.04 7.93
C GLY A 165 -14.88 -3.32 9.44
N ALA A 166 -15.60 -4.36 9.81
CA ALA A 166 -15.84 -4.69 11.20
C ALA A 166 -14.58 -5.19 11.95
N HIS A 167 -13.59 -5.69 11.24
CA HIS A 167 -12.38 -6.31 11.80
C HIS A 167 -11.09 -5.78 11.17
N ASP A 168 -11.08 -4.53 10.72
CA ASP A 168 -9.93 -3.82 10.12
C ASP A 168 -9.32 -4.50 8.87
N SER A 169 -10.05 -5.45 8.25
CA SER A 169 -9.55 -6.26 7.13
C SER A 169 -10.16 -5.92 5.76
N ALA A 170 -11.00 -4.87 5.68
CA ALA A 170 -11.55 -4.46 4.39
C ALA A 170 -10.44 -4.13 3.38
N GLY A 171 -10.68 -4.47 2.11
CA GLY A 171 -9.70 -4.29 1.05
C GLY A 171 -8.77 -5.49 0.84
N ALA A 172 -9.08 -6.66 1.36
CA ALA A 172 -8.40 -7.92 1.03
C ALA A 172 -8.73 -8.37 -0.42
N ALA A 173 -8.47 -7.47 -1.40
CA ALA A 173 -8.91 -7.65 -2.78
C ALA A 173 -8.29 -8.88 -3.47
N GLY A 174 -7.11 -9.33 -3.04
CA GLY A 174 -6.50 -10.54 -3.57
C GLY A 174 -7.35 -11.81 -3.40
N TRP A 175 -8.34 -11.76 -2.48
CA TRP A 175 -9.28 -12.86 -2.22
C TRP A 175 -10.56 -12.78 -3.07
N LEU A 176 -10.68 -11.84 -4.00
CA LEU A 176 -11.79 -11.85 -4.95
C LEU A 176 -11.78 -13.16 -5.74
N ALA A 177 -12.93 -13.85 -5.76
CA ALA A 177 -13.14 -15.07 -6.53
C ALA A 177 -13.52 -14.68 -7.96
N LEU A 178 -12.57 -14.71 -8.87
CA LEU A 178 -12.72 -14.28 -10.27
C LEU A 178 -12.78 -15.48 -11.24
N SER A 179 -12.37 -16.65 -10.78
CA SER A 179 -12.32 -17.88 -11.62
C SER A 179 -13.03 -19.07 -10.99
N ARG A 180 -13.36 -20.06 -11.84
CA ARG A 180 -14.01 -21.33 -11.46
C ARG A 180 -13.33 -22.49 -12.19
N PRO A 181 -13.31 -23.69 -11.60
CA PRO A 181 -13.73 -24.03 -10.23
C PRO A 181 -12.73 -23.55 -9.17
N PHE A 182 -13.11 -23.60 -7.89
CA PHE A 182 -12.18 -23.38 -6.79
C PHE A 182 -11.01 -24.37 -6.85
N GLN A 183 -9.80 -23.88 -6.62
CA GLN A 183 -8.60 -24.70 -6.50
C GLN A 183 -7.99 -24.54 -5.10
N THR A 184 -7.47 -25.64 -4.55
CA THR A 184 -6.95 -25.65 -3.16
C THR A 184 -5.83 -24.64 -2.95
N GLU A 185 -5.06 -24.35 -3.99
CA GLU A 185 -3.97 -23.37 -3.98
C GLU A 185 -4.44 -21.95 -3.67
N TYR A 186 -5.71 -21.63 -3.96
CA TYR A 186 -6.27 -20.29 -3.65
C TYR A 186 -6.43 -20.05 -2.15
N SER A 187 -6.46 -21.11 -1.33
CA SER A 187 -6.57 -20.99 0.13
C SER A 187 -5.36 -20.30 0.78
N ALA A 188 -4.25 -20.19 0.09
CA ALA A 188 -3.04 -19.56 0.62
C ALA A 188 -3.00 -18.03 0.43
N CYS A 189 -3.63 -17.50 -0.63
CA CYS A 189 -3.52 -16.08 -0.96
C CYS A 189 -4.74 -15.48 -1.67
N GLY A 190 -5.76 -16.29 -1.97
CA GLY A 190 -6.92 -15.90 -2.76
C GLY A 190 -6.72 -16.08 -4.26
N ASP A 191 -7.83 -16.21 -4.99
CA ASP A 191 -7.83 -16.49 -6.43
C ASP A 191 -7.20 -15.34 -7.24
N PHE A 192 -7.63 -14.11 -7.02
CA PHE A 192 -7.09 -12.96 -7.75
C PHE A 192 -5.59 -12.77 -7.52
N GLU A 193 -5.12 -12.86 -6.28
CA GLU A 193 -3.69 -12.75 -5.96
C GLU A 193 -2.90 -13.91 -6.57
N TYR A 194 -3.45 -15.13 -6.51
CA TYR A 194 -2.81 -16.31 -7.07
C TYR A 194 -2.49 -16.13 -8.56
N HIS A 195 -3.37 -15.48 -9.33
CA HIS A 195 -3.21 -15.32 -10.77
C HIS A 195 -2.47 -14.03 -11.18
N ALA A 196 -2.72 -12.92 -10.52
CA ALA A 196 -2.41 -11.60 -11.06
C ALA A 196 -1.50 -10.72 -10.18
N SER A 197 -0.98 -11.25 -9.06
CA SER A 197 0.09 -10.61 -8.29
C SER A 197 1.45 -10.79 -8.98
N GLY A 198 2.50 -10.16 -8.45
CA GLY A 198 3.86 -10.37 -8.94
C GLY A 198 4.32 -11.84 -8.87
N GLU A 199 3.95 -12.53 -7.79
CA GLU A 199 4.17 -13.98 -7.69
C GLU A 199 3.25 -14.75 -8.62
N GLY A 200 2.02 -14.29 -8.81
CA GLY A 200 1.06 -14.88 -9.75
C GLY A 200 1.57 -14.85 -11.19
N LEU A 201 2.10 -13.72 -11.64
CA LEU A 201 2.72 -13.59 -12.97
C LEU A 201 3.88 -14.58 -13.16
N ALA A 202 4.75 -14.67 -12.17
CA ALA A 202 5.88 -15.61 -12.20
C ALA A 202 5.42 -17.07 -12.25
N ARG A 203 4.40 -17.42 -11.46
CA ARG A 203 3.76 -18.76 -11.43
C ARG A 203 3.12 -19.09 -12.76
N ALA A 204 2.36 -18.16 -13.34
CA ALA A 204 1.72 -18.35 -14.66
C ALA A 204 2.77 -18.58 -15.75
N ALA A 205 3.85 -17.80 -15.77
CA ALA A 205 4.95 -17.99 -16.70
C ALA A 205 5.63 -19.35 -16.53
N THR A 206 5.90 -19.76 -15.30
CA THR A 206 6.51 -21.08 -15.00
C THR A 206 5.62 -22.23 -15.46
N ARG A 207 4.30 -22.14 -15.22
CA ARG A 207 3.32 -23.13 -15.67
C ARG A 207 3.28 -23.24 -17.20
N LEU A 208 3.19 -22.10 -17.91
CA LEU A 208 3.17 -22.10 -19.37
C LEU A 208 4.48 -22.65 -19.95
N LEU A 209 5.61 -22.32 -19.33
CA LEU A 209 6.91 -22.85 -19.74
C LEU A 209 6.96 -24.38 -19.64
N SER A 210 6.44 -24.96 -18.55
CA SER A 210 6.40 -26.43 -18.37
C SER A 210 5.48 -27.15 -19.35
N GLN A 211 4.48 -26.45 -19.88
CA GLN A 211 3.52 -26.97 -20.86
C GLN A 211 3.94 -26.77 -22.32
N THR A 212 5.04 -26.03 -22.57
CA THR A 212 5.48 -25.69 -23.93
C THR A 212 6.79 -26.40 -24.26
N ALA A 213 6.69 -27.58 -24.85
CA ALA A 213 7.86 -28.33 -25.27
C ALA A 213 8.68 -27.55 -26.31
N GLY A 214 10.01 -27.62 -26.21
CA GLY A 214 10.93 -26.98 -27.14
C GLY A 214 11.01 -25.46 -27.08
N TYR A 215 10.42 -24.82 -26.07
CA TYR A 215 10.52 -23.37 -25.89
C TYR A 215 11.97 -22.91 -25.69
N ARG A 216 12.41 -21.91 -26.47
CA ARG A 216 13.76 -21.35 -26.47
C ARG A 216 13.81 -19.83 -26.20
N GLY A 217 12.74 -19.26 -25.67
CA GLY A 217 12.65 -17.81 -25.40
C GLY A 217 13.30 -17.36 -24.10
N PRO A 218 13.20 -16.05 -23.79
CA PRO A 218 13.87 -15.40 -22.65
C PRO A 218 13.44 -15.96 -21.27
N LEU A 219 12.26 -16.60 -21.17
CA LEU A 219 11.79 -17.18 -19.91
C LEU A 219 12.46 -18.54 -19.59
N ASN A 220 13.15 -19.17 -20.55
CA ASN A 220 13.85 -20.44 -20.32
C ASN A 220 15.15 -20.19 -19.53
N ARG A 221 15.02 -20.00 -18.23
CA ARG A 221 16.12 -19.73 -17.32
C ARG A 221 16.26 -20.83 -16.27
N ARG A 222 17.49 -21.06 -15.79
CA ARG A 222 17.78 -22.06 -14.75
C ARG A 222 17.38 -21.63 -13.34
N ARG A 223 16.95 -20.39 -13.14
CA ARG A 223 16.53 -19.84 -11.84
C ARG A 223 15.02 -19.65 -11.82
N ALA A 224 14.46 -19.53 -10.62
CA ALA A 224 13.06 -19.14 -10.44
C ALA A 224 12.75 -17.81 -11.16
N LEU A 225 11.62 -17.79 -11.86
CA LEU A 225 11.12 -16.60 -12.54
C LEU A 225 10.56 -15.59 -11.54
N SER A 226 10.57 -14.33 -11.92
CA SER A 226 9.93 -13.22 -11.22
C SER A 226 9.07 -12.43 -12.20
N ALA A 227 8.16 -11.57 -11.68
CA ALA A 227 7.41 -10.65 -12.53
C ALA A 227 8.30 -9.78 -13.42
N LYS A 228 9.50 -9.38 -12.94
CA LYS A 228 10.47 -8.61 -13.74
C LYS A 228 10.93 -9.38 -14.97
N ASP A 229 11.11 -10.69 -14.85
CA ASP A 229 11.50 -11.54 -15.98
C ASP A 229 10.37 -11.65 -16.99
N VAL A 230 9.10 -11.70 -16.53
CA VAL A 230 7.91 -11.70 -17.40
C VAL A 230 7.81 -10.39 -18.17
N PHE A 231 7.97 -9.24 -17.50
CA PHE A 231 7.95 -7.93 -18.17
C PHE A 231 9.09 -7.79 -19.19
N ALA A 232 10.31 -8.18 -18.83
CA ALA A 232 11.45 -8.14 -19.74
C ALA A 232 11.25 -9.05 -20.97
N ALA A 233 10.70 -10.24 -20.78
CA ALA A 233 10.37 -11.14 -21.88
C ALA A 233 9.25 -10.58 -22.76
N TYR A 234 8.21 -9.97 -22.16
CA TYR A 234 7.15 -9.29 -22.90
C TYR A 234 7.70 -8.17 -23.79
N GLU A 235 8.60 -7.34 -23.25
CA GLU A 235 9.27 -6.27 -24.01
C GLU A 235 10.14 -6.80 -25.16
N ALA A 236 10.68 -8.00 -25.02
CA ALA A 236 11.42 -8.71 -26.07
C ALA A 236 10.50 -9.41 -27.11
N GLY A 237 9.18 -9.24 -27.01
CA GLY A 237 8.20 -9.84 -27.95
C GLY A 237 7.92 -11.32 -27.70
N ASP A 238 8.20 -11.84 -26.50
CA ASP A 238 8.01 -13.24 -26.17
C ASP A 238 6.53 -13.63 -26.10
N VAL A 239 6.16 -14.69 -26.79
CA VAL A 239 4.75 -15.14 -26.94
C VAL A 239 4.16 -15.68 -25.63
N LEU A 240 4.95 -16.34 -24.77
CA LEU A 240 4.46 -16.84 -23.50
C LEU A 240 4.26 -15.70 -22.52
N ALA A 241 5.20 -14.75 -22.47
CA ALA A 241 5.07 -13.55 -21.67
C ALA A 241 3.86 -12.70 -22.11
N ALA A 242 3.61 -12.60 -23.42
CA ALA A 242 2.43 -11.90 -23.95
C ALA A 242 1.12 -12.58 -23.51
N ARG A 243 1.09 -13.92 -23.42
CA ARG A 243 -0.06 -14.66 -22.90
C ARG A 243 -0.26 -14.38 -21.41
N VAL A 244 0.82 -14.46 -20.59
CA VAL A 244 0.74 -14.12 -19.16
C VAL A 244 0.20 -12.73 -18.94
N MET A 245 0.67 -11.75 -19.72
CA MET A 245 0.22 -10.35 -19.58
C MET A 245 -1.23 -10.15 -19.99
N ARG A 246 -1.71 -10.85 -21.02
CA ARG A 246 -3.13 -10.82 -21.42
C ARG A 246 -4.02 -11.37 -20.30
N ASP A 247 -3.68 -12.55 -19.79
CA ASP A 247 -4.45 -13.18 -18.71
C ASP A 247 -4.47 -12.25 -17.46
N ALA A 248 -3.34 -11.63 -17.14
CA ALA A 248 -3.26 -10.67 -16.01
C ALA A 248 -4.14 -9.42 -16.21
N ILE A 249 -4.19 -8.88 -17.43
CA ILE A 249 -5.06 -7.72 -17.76
C ILE A 249 -6.53 -8.10 -17.58
N GLU A 250 -6.94 -9.32 -17.97
CA GLU A 250 -8.29 -9.83 -17.77
C GLU A 250 -8.63 -9.91 -16.27
N TYR A 251 -7.75 -10.45 -15.43
CA TYR A 251 -7.94 -10.50 -13.98
C TYR A 251 -7.99 -9.10 -13.35
N TRP A 252 -7.08 -8.20 -13.70
CA TRP A 252 -7.09 -6.83 -13.19
C TRP A 252 -8.35 -6.09 -13.61
N GLY A 253 -8.81 -6.26 -14.85
CA GLY A 253 -10.03 -5.65 -15.36
C GLY A 253 -11.27 -6.18 -14.66
N ALA A 254 -11.42 -7.50 -14.51
CA ALA A 254 -12.54 -8.12 -13.80
C ALA A 254 -12.59 -7.69 -12.32
N ALA A 255 -11.43 -7.64 -11.63
CA ALA A 255 -11.35 -7.15 -10.26
C ALA A 255 -11.79 -5.68 -10.16
N CYS A 256 -11.32 -4.82 -11.07
CA CYS A 256 -11.74 -3.42 -11.13
C CYS A 256 -13.25 -3.27 -11.36
N ALA A 257 -13.83 -4.08 -12.24
CA ALA A 257 -15.29 -4.06 -12.50
C ALA A 257 -16.08 -4.41 -11.24
N ASN A 258 -15.64 -5.43 -10.48
CA ASN A 258 -16.28 -5.80 -9.22
C ASN A 258 -16.17 -4.67 -8.17
N LEU A 259 -14.99 -4.05 -8.04
CA LEU A 259 -14.78 -2.93 -7.13
C LEU A 259 -15.63 -1.71 -7.51
N VAL A 260 -15.76 -1.41 -8.81
CA VAL A 260 -16.65 -0.34 -9.30
C VAL A 260 -18.11 -0.66 -9.00
N SER A 261 -18.56 -1.89 -9.25
CA SER A 261 -19.95 -2.30 -9.03
C SER A 261 -20.35 -2.26 -7.55
N LEU A 262 -19.41 -2.56 -6.64
CA LEU A 262 -19.69 -2.58 -5.20
C LEU A 262 -19.55 -1.22 -4.52
N LEU A 263 -18.57 -0.41 -4.95
CA LEU A 263 -18.14 0.78 -4.23
C LEU A 263 -18.43 2.09 -4.97
N ASN A 264 -18.75 2.01 -6.27
CA ASN A 264 -18.98 3.16 -7.15
C ASN A 264 -17.98 4.32 -6.90
N PRO A 265 -16.66 4.08 -7.03
CA PRO A 265 -15.68 5.10 -6.74
C PRO A 265 -15.58 6.13 -7.86
N GLU A 266 -15.18 7.36 -7.51
CA GLU A 266 -14.80 8.39 -8.49
C GLU A 266 -13.55 7.96 -9.26
N LYS A 267 -12.65 7.22 -8.58
CA LYS A 267 -11.37 6.83 -9.15
C LYS A 267 -10.85 5.50 -8.63
N ILE A 268 -10.29 4.71 -9.55
CA ILE A 268 -9.38 3.61 -9.21
C ILE A 268 -7.95 4.08 -9.47
N VAL A 269 -7.14 4.10 -8.42
CA VAL A 269 -5.70 4.35 -8.52
C VAL A 269 -4.97 3.02 -8.41
N VAL A 270 -4.15 2.69 -9.39
CA VAL A 270 -3.34 1.46 -9.37
C VAL A 270 -1.90 1.75 -8.94
N GLY A 271 -1.37 0.92 -8.06
CA GLY A 271 0.00 1.09 -7.55
C GLY A 271 0.63 -0.23 -7.12
N GLY A 272 1.77 -0.14 -6.45
CA GLY A 272 2.57 -1.32 -6.09
C GLY A 272 3.64 -1.66 -7.12
N GLY A 273 4.51 -2.62 -6.78
CA GLY A 273 5.69 -2.92 -7.59
C GLY A 273 5.41 -3.43 -9.01
N VAL A 274 4.26 -4.06 -9.23
CA VAL A 274 3.80 -4.51 -10.55
C VAL A 274 3.38 -3.33 -11.42
N PHE A 275 2.68 -2.35 -10.84
CA PHE A 275 2.19 -1.17 -11.58
C PHE A 275 3.23 -0.06 -11.80
N GLY A 276 4.51 -0.30 -11.60
CA GLY A 276 5.55 0.46 -12.28
C GLY A 276 5.54 0.17 -13.78
N PRO A 277 5.94 -1.03 -14.20
CA PRO A 277 5.94 -1.41 -15.63
C PRO A 277 4.54 -1.67 -16.19
N ALA A 278 3.57 -2.14 -15.40
CA ALA A 278 2.21 -2.44 -15.85
C ALA A 278 1.32 -1.21 -16.04
N ALA A 279 1.73 -0.02 -15.60
CA ALA A 279 0.96 1.21 -15.78
C ALA A 279 0.59 1.50 -17.25
N ARG A 280 1.42 1.07 -18.19
CA ARG A 280 1.16 1.17 -19.64
C ARG A 280 -0.05 0.36 -20.13
N PHE A 281 -0.53 -0.61 -19.36
CA PHE A 281 -1.71 -1.41 -19.70
C PHE A 281 -3.01 -0.86 -19.12
N LEU A 282 -2.95 0.32 -18.50
CA LEU A 282 -4.12 0.87 -17.77
C LEU A 282 -5.34 1.04 -18.67
N ASP A 283 -5.16 1.46 -19.92
CA ASP A 283 -6.25 1.60 -20.89
C ASP A 283 -6.86 0.22 -21.25
N ALA A 284 -6.02 -0.81 -21.39
CA ALA A 284 -6.49 -2.18 -21.65
C ALA A 284 -7.23 -2.75 -20.44
N ILE A 285 -6.74 -2.49 -19.23
CA ILE A 285 -7.41 -2.88 -17.97
C ILE A 285 -8.77 -2.18 -17.85
N ALA A 286 -8.83 -0.88 -18.13
CA ALA A 286 -10.08 -0.13 -18.12
C ALA A 286 -11.06 -0.61 -19.20
N ALA A 287 -10.57 -0.96 -20.39
CA ALA A 287 -11.38 -1.53 -21.46
C ALA A 287 -11.96 -2.89 -21.05
N GLU A 288 -11.14 -3.77 -20.43
CA GLU A 288 -11.60 -5.05 -19.92
C GLU A 288 -12.63 -4.86 -18.78
N ALA A 289 -12.37 -3.94 -17.85
CA ALA A 289 -13.31 -3.65 -16.77
C ALA A 289 -14.67 -3.19 -17.31
N ARG A 290 -14.71 -2.41 -18.39
CA ARG A 290 -15.99 -1.96 -19.04
C ARG A 290 -16.80 -3.11 -19.61
N ARG A 291 -16.21 -4.24 -19.96
CA ARG A 291 -16.95 -5.42 -20.45
C ARG A 291 -17.80 -6.07 -19.36
N TRP A 292 -17.38 -5.96 -18.09
CA TRP A 292 -17.97 -6.65 -16.95
C TRP A 292 -18.78 -5.73 -16.04
N GLY A 293 -18.35 -4.47 -15.94
CA GLY A 293 -18.91 -3.52 -14.99
C GLY A 293 -20.24 -2.91 -15.45
N GLN A 294 -21.00 -2.39 -14.49
CA GLN A 294 -22.25 -1.69 -14.72
C GLN A 294 -21.99 -0.42 -15.54
N PRO A 295 -22.70 -0.22 -16.70
CA PRO A 295 -22.30 0.79 -17.69
C PRO A 295 -22.29 2.22 -17.18
N VAL A 296 -23.24 2.62 -16.30
CA VAL A 296 -23.34 3.98 -15.76
C VAL A 296 -22.13 4.28 -14.87
N ALA A 297 -21.84 3.37 -13.92
CA ALA A 297 -20.69 3.52 -13.02
C ALA A 297 -19.37 3.49 -13.79
N MET A 298 -19.25 2.59 -14.78
CA MET A 298 -18.04 2.48 -15.62
C MET A 298 -17.84 3.68 -16.53
N GLY A 299 -18.90 4.41 -16.87
CA GLY A 299 -18.82 5.67 -17.62
C GLY A 299 -18.33 6.87 -16.79
N GLN A 300 -18.38 6.75 -15.45
CA GLN A 300 -18.05 7.84 -14.53
C GLN A 300 -16.68 7.66 -13.84
N VAL A 301 -16.28 6.41 -13.60
CA VAL A 301 -15.01 6.10 -12.92
C VAL A 301 -13.82 6.41 -13.83
N THR A 302 -12.76 6.96 -13.24
CA THR A 302 -11.46 7.13 -13.91
C THR A 302 -10.42 6.18 -13.36
N PHE A 303 -9.49 5.76 -14.23
CA PHE A 303 -8.37 4.89 -13.89
C PHE A 303 -7.07 5.68 -14.00
N GLU A 304 -6.28 5.72 -12.94
CA GLU A 304 -4.99 6.40 -12.94
C GLU A 304 -3.90 5.55 -12.27
N ALA A 305 -2.66 5.70 -12.72
CA ALA A 305 -1.52 5.16 -11.99
C ALA A 305 -1.21 6.04 -10.77
N SER A 306 -0.69 5.42 -9.71
CA SER A 306 -0.20 6.12 -8.53
C SER A 306 0.80 7.22 -8.92
N ARG A 307 0.59 8.44 -8.44
CA ARG A 307 1.53 9.56 -8.64
C ARG A 307 2.62 9.60 -7.57
N LEU A 308 2.35 9.05 -6.40
CA LEU A 308 3.31 8.99 -5.29
C LEU A 308 4.20 7.74 -5.36
N GLY A 309 3.80 6.74 -6.14
CA GLY A 309 4.55 5.52 -6.30
C GLY A 309 4.91 4.86 -4.98
N GLY A 310 6.17 4.54 -4.76
CA GLY A 310 6.66 3.92 -3.53
C GLY A 310 6.58 4.79 -2.27
N ASP A 311 6.15 6.03 -2.35
CA ASP A 311 5.98 6.95 -1.21
C ASP A 311 4.52 7.10 -0.78
N ALA A 312 3.57 6.49 -1.48
CA ALA A 312 2.14 6.67 -1.20
C ALA A 312 1.78 6.38 0.26
N ALA A 313 2.27 5.26 0.81
CA ALA A 313 2.04 4.88 2.20
C ALA A 313 2.70 5.85 3.19
N LEU A 314 3.90 6.36 2.89
CA LEU A 314 4.58 7.36 3.74
C LEU A 314 3.79 8.68 3.81
N TYR A 315 3.26 9.15 2.68
CA TYR A 315 2.36 10.33 2.65
C TYR A 315 1.08 10.05 3.40
N GLY A 316 0.50 8.85 3.26
CA GLY A 316 -0.68 8.43 3.99
C GLY A 316 -0.45 8.35 5.50
N ALA A 317 0.69 7.83 5.94
CA ALA A 317 1.07 7.85 7.35
C ALA A 317 1.10 9.28 7.93
N ALA A 318 1.54 10.26 7.16
CA ALA A 318 1.47 11.67 7.58
C ALA A 318 0.01 12.18 7.70
N VAL A 319 -0.90 11.69 6.85
CA VAL A 319 -2.35 12.00 6.97
C VAL A 319 -2.93 11.34 8.21
N LEU A 320 -2.61 10.06 8.47
CA LEU A 320 -3.04 9.35 9.69
C LEU A 320 -2.62 10.12 10.95
N ALA A 321 -1.36 10.57 11.02
CA ALA A 321 -0.88 11.38 12.13
C ALA A 321 -1.73 12.65 12.35
N ARG A 322 -2.06 13.37 11.28
CA ARG A 322 -2.88 14.58 11.34
C ARG A 322 -4.33 14.30 11.76
N GLN A 323 -4.88 13.17 11.37
CA GLN A 323 -6.24 12.75 11.75
C GLN A 323 -6.31 12.37 13.22
N ALA A 324 -5.32 11.64 13.74
CA ALA A 324 -5.24 11.27 15.16
C ALA A 324 -5.30 12.47 16.10
N LYS A 325 -4.63 13.57 15.72
CA LYS A 325 -4.69 14.81 16.50
C LYS A 325 -6.08 15.44 16.54
N ARG A 326 -6.79 15.47 15.40
CA ARG A 326 -8.13 16.08 15.35
C ARG A 326 -9.12 15.34 16.25
N ALA A 327 -8.98 14.04 16.38
CA ALA A 327 -9.81 13.23 17.26
C ALA A 327 -9.60 13.52 18.76
N VAL A 328 -8.39 13.91 19.16
CA VAL A 328 -8.06 14.26 20.57
C VAL A 328 -8.43 15.70 20.90
N GLY A 329 -8.36 16.63 19.93
CA GLY A 329 -8.66 18.05 20.13
C GLY A 329 -10.15 18.44 19.99
N GLY A 330 -11.01 17.50 19.62
CA GLY A 330 -12.45 17.68 19.42
C GLY A 330 -13.34 17.06 20.52
N ARG A 331 -12.74 16.64 21.63
CA ARG A 331 -13.45 16.19 22.84
C ARG A 331 -13.50 17.29 23.89
#